data_f357b45d56e05937768ea861bfb327fc
#
_entry.id   f357b45d56e05937768ea861bfb327fc
#
_cell.length_a   1.000
_cell.length_b   1.000
_cell.length_c   1.000
_cell.angle_alpha   90.00
_cell.angle_beta   90.00
_cell.angle_gamma   90.00
#
_symmetry.space_group_name_H-M   'P 1'
#
loop_
_entity.id
_entity.type
_entity.pdbx_description
1 polymer ?
#
loop_
_entity_poly.entity_id
_entity_poly.type
_entity_poly.pdbx_seq_one_letter_code
_entity_poly.pdbx_strand_id
1 'polypeptide(L)'
;MKIQIYRNLWVLQIAFLLLAPLGLQAQKKEISAAKDLVKAGKDLAKAESSMRKLLTDSANRNNKKIWNILFDAVKKQYEQGNEKLYLKQAYDTAQLFNATRQLFVIAQGLDSVEMIPNKKGKCEFDFRKSHSEYLNRIRPNLYNGGTWFIRKQKYKEAYQFFDQYIECSTAPMFQSYKYAQKDKYLSSAAYWAVYAGYKMKDTKATLLMRR
;
A
#
# COMPACT_ATOMS: atom_id res chain seq x y z
N MET A 1 -50.37 20.95 12.14
CA MET A 1 -49.28 20.75 11.19
C MET A 1 -47.86 20.60 11.83
N LYS A 2 -47.55 21.26 12.94
CA LYS A 2 -46.21 21.13 13.61
C LYS A 2 -45.93 19.76 14.26
N ILE A 3 -46.93 19.06 14.83
CA ILE A 3 -46.76 17.77 15.53
C ILE A 3 -46.38 16.62 14.54
N GLN A 4 -46.81 16.67 13.31
CA GLN A 4 -46.56 15.64 12.32
C GLN A 4 -45.09 15.67 11.79
N ILE A 5 -44.50 16.85 11.80
CA ILE A 5 -43.07 17.06 11.39
C ILE A 5 -42.13 16.43 12.40
N TYR A 6 -42.38 16.61 13.70
CA TYR A 6 -41.53 16.01 14.74
C TYR A 6 -41.62 14.48 14.79
N ARG A 7 -42.81 13.91 14.53
CA ARG A 7 -43.03 12.46 14.47
C ARG A 7 -42.22 11.81 13.36
N ASN A 8 -42.11 12.45 12.21
CA ASN A 8 -41.30 11.95 11.07
C ASN A 8 -39.81 12.11 11.28
N LEU A 9 -39.36 13.15 12.02
CA LEU A 9 -37.95 13.30 12.40
C LEU A 9 -37.50 12.18 13.36
N TRP A 10 -38.32 11.80 14.33
CA TRP A 10 -37.99 10.71 15.27
C TRP A 10 -37.91 9.35 14.56
N VAL A 11 -38.77 9.06 13.61
CA VAL A 11 -38.74 7.82 12.81
C VAL A 11 -37.49 7.75 11.96
N LEU A 12 -37.05 8.87 11.37
CA LEU A 12 -35.78 8.96 10.61
C LEU A 12 -34.56 8.76 11.50
N GLN A 13 -34.54 9.30 12.73
CA GLN A 13 -33.44 9.10 13.66
C GLN A 13 -33.36 7.65 14.16
N ILE A 14 -34.47 6.99 14.44
CA ILE A 14 -34.53 5.59 14.86
C ILE A 14 -34.09 4.66 13.72
N ALA A 15 -34.49 4.94 12.46
CA ALA A 15 -34.05 4.18 11.30
C ALA A 15 -32.53 4.28 11.09
N PHE A 16 -31.92 5.46 11.30
CA PHE A 16 -30.47 5.65 11.20
C PHE A 16 -29.70 4.92 12.32
N LEU A 17 -30.25 4.84 13.52
CA LEU A 17 -29.65 4.10 14.65
C LEU A 17 -29.71 2.57 14.47
N LEU A 18 -30.69 2.04 13.72
CA LEU A 18 -30.80 0.61 13.46
C LEU A 18 -29.91 0.13 12.30
N LEU A 19 -29.52 1.01 11.38
CA LEU A 19 -28.65 0.67 10.25
C LEU A 19 -27.16 0.65 10.59
N ALA A 20 -26.73 1.42 11.60
CA ALA A 20 -25.34 1.50 12.02
C ALA A 20 -24.73 0.16 12.50
N PRO A 21 -25.42 -0.68 13.33
CA PRO A 21 -24.86 -1.97 13.76
C PRO A 21 -24.75 -2.99 12.63
N LEU A 22 -25.62 -2.94 11.61
CA LEU A 22 -25.57 -3.84 10.46
C LEU A 22 -24.32 -3.58 9.58
N GLY A 23 -23.94 -2.33 9.39
CA GLY A 23 -22.73 -1.95 8.66
C GLY A 23 -21.44 -2.43 9.33
N LEU A 24 -21.34 -2.28 10.65
CA LEU A 24 -20.19 -2.74 11.43
C LEU A 24 -20.06 -4.26 11.45
N GLN A 25 -21.17 -4.99 11.50
CA GLN A 25 -21.16 -6.44 11.47
C GLN A 25 -20.77 -6.98 10.08
N ALA A 26 -21.28 -6.38 9.02
CA ALA A 26 -20.90 -6.71 7.65
C ALA A 26 -19.41 -6.47 7.41
N GLN A 27 -18.86 -5.35 7.87
CA GLN A 27 -17.44 -5.04 7.79
C GLN A 27 -16.56 -6.05 8.53
N LYS A 28 -16.91 -6.42 9.77
CA LYS A 28 -16.18 -7.45 10.53
C LYS A 28 -16.15 -8.79 9.79
N LYS A 29 -17.28 -9.18 9.20
CA LYS A 29 -17.38 -10.40 8.38
C LYS A 29 -16.50 -10.33 7.15
N GLU A 30 -16.45 -9.20 6.47
CA GLU A 30 -15.61 -8.97 5.28
C GLU A 30 -14.11 -9.04 5.62
N ILE A 31 -13.69 -8.41 6.73
CA ILE A 31 -12.31 -8.47 7.24
C ILE A 31 -11.93 -9.92 7.59
N SER A 32 -12.80 -10.67 8.27
CA SER A 32 -12.56 -12.08 8.60
C SER A 32 -12.43 -12.93 7.35
N ALA A 33 -13.35 -12.80 6.40
CA ALA A 33 -13.32 -13.54 5.15
C ALA A 33 -12.02 -13.29 4.36
N ALA A 34 -11.59 -12.03 4.24
CA ALA A 34 -10.33 -11.69 3.59
C ALA A 34 -9.11 -12.31 4.29
N LYS A 35 -9.09 -12.29 5.63
CA LYS A 35 -8.04 -12.95 6.43
C LYS A 35 -7.98 -14.45 6.16
N ASP A 36 -9.13 -15.12 6.05
CA ASP A 36 -9.20 -16.55 5.79
C ASP A 36 -8.70 -16.89 4.38
N LEU A 37 -9.04 -16.07 3.36
CA LEU A 37 -8.50 -16.19 2.00
C LEU A 37 -6.97 -16.03 1.98
N VAL A 38 -6.45 -15.03 2.68
CA VAL A 38 -4.99 -14.82 2.82
C VAL A 38 -4.34 -16.01 3.51
N LYS A 39 -4.93 -16.53 4.60
CA LYS A 39 -4.40 -17.70 5.30
C LYS A 39 -4.36 -18.92 4.38
N ALA A 40 -5.41 -19.17 3.62
CA ALA A 40 -5.51 -20.26 2.66
C ALA A 40 -4.59 -20.10 1.44
N GLY A 41 -4.08 -18.89 1.15
CA GLY A 41 -3.29 -18.59 -0.04
C GLY A 41 -4.09 -18.66 -1.34
N LYS A 42 -5.42 -18.52 -1.27
CA LYS A 42 -6.35 -18.61 -2.40
C LYS A 42 -7.14 -17.31 -2.53
N ASP A 43 -7.59 -17.01 -3.76
CA ASP A 43 -8.40 -15.82 -4.06
C ASP A 43 -7.82 -14.51 -3.49
N LEU A 44 -6.49 -14.39 -3.51
CA LEU A 44 -5.75 -13.27 -2.91
C LEU A 44 -6.14 -11.92 -3.52
N ALA A 45 -6.45 -11.88 -4.82
CA ALA A 45 -6.93 -10.67 -5.48
C ALA A 45 -8.30 -10.21 -4.94
N LYS A 46 -9.17 -11.15 -4.54
CA LYS A 46 -10.45 -10.85 -3.89
C LYS A 46 -10.21 -10.27 -2.49
N ALA A 47 -9.31 -10.87 -1.71
CA ALA A 47 -8.93 -10.37 -0.40
C ALA A 47 -8.35 -8.93 -0.49
N GLU A 48 -7.45 -8.69 -1.44
CA GLU A 48 -6.88 -7.37 -1.72
C GLU A 48 -7.98 -6.36 -2.09
N SER A 49 -8.84 -6.68 -3.06
CA SER A 49 -9.92 -5.81 -3.52
C SER A 49 -10.88 -5.43 -2.38
N SER A 50 -11.27 -6.39 -1.54
CA SER A 50 -12.09 -6.17 -0.35
C SER A 50 -11.44 -5.17 0.61
N MET A 51 -10.17 -5.37 0.95
CA MET A 51 -9.47 -4.49 1.90
C MET A 51 -9.27 -3.08 1.32
N ARG A 52 -8.95 -2.96 0.02
CA ARG A 52 -8.87 -1.65 -0.64
C ARG A 52 -10.21 -0.93 -0.62
N LYS A 53 -11.30 -1.63 -0.90
CA LYS A 53 -12.66 -1.08 -0.82
C LYS A 53 -12.97 -0.55 0.57
N LEU A 54 -12.65 -1.30 1.62
CA LEU A 54 -12.87 -0.83 2.99
C LEU A 54 -12.06 0.43 3.32
N LEU A 55 -10.84 0.57 2.80
CA LEU A 55 -9.99 1.75 3.00
C LEU A 55 -10.47 3.01 2.24
N THR A 56 -11.41 2.91 1.30
CA THR A 56 -12.03 4.09 0.69
C THR A 56 -12.89 4.86 1.68
N ASP A 57 -13.46 4.18 2.66
CA ASP A 57 -14.19 4.80 3.75
C ASP A 57 -13.23 5.44 4.75
N SER A 58 -13.45 6.74 5.04
CA SER A 58 -12.63 7.51 5.97
C SER A 58 -12.59 6.91 7.39
N ALA A 59 -13.69 6.29 7.85
CA ALA A 59 -13.78 5.64 9.15
C ALA A 59 -12.81 4.44 9.28
N ASN A 60 -12.41 3.84 8.16
CA ASN A 60 -11.56 2.66 8.13
C ASN A 60 -10.07 2.96 7.89
N ARG A 61 -9.74 4.18 7.47
CA ARG A 61 -8.35 4.55 7.08
C ARG A 61 -7.34 4.30 8.19
N ASN A 62 -7.74 4.41 9.46
CA ASN A 62 -6.88 4.20 10.61
C ASN A 62 -6.96 2.76 11.17
N ASN A 63 -7.63 1.85 10.48
CA ASN A 63 -7.76 0.47 10.94
C ASN A 63 -6.54 -0.36 10.53
N LYS A 64 -5.57 -0.50 11.43
CA LYS A 64 -4.33 -1.28 11.23
C LYS A 64 -4.59 -2.71 10.70
N LYS A 65 -5.70 -3.37 11.13
CA LYS A 65 -6.01 -4.74 10.68
C LYS A 65 -6.29 -4.80 9.19
N ILE A 66 -7.02 -3.83 8.64
CA ILE A 66 -7.34 -3.77 7.20
C ILE A 66 -6.06 -3.59 6.41
N TRP A 67 -5.18 -2.66 6.82
CA TRP A 67 -3.89 -2.44 6.19
C TRP A 67 -2.99 -3.68 6.21
N ASN A 68 -2.92 -4.36 7.37
CA ASN A 68 -2.07 -5.54 7.49
C ASN A 68 -2.60 -6.71 6.63
N ILE A 69 -3.91 -6.96 6.60
CA ILE A 69 -4.49 -8.00 5.73
C ILE A 69 -4.26 -7.66 4.25
N LEU A 70 -4.36 -6.38 3.88
CA LEU A 70 -4.05 -5.91 2.53
C LEU A 70 -2.58 -6.18 2.19
N PHE A 71 -1.65 -5.85 3.10
CA PHE A 71 -0.23 -6.15 2.93
C PHE A 71 0.01 -7.65 2.74
N ASP A 72 -0.56 -8.49 3.59
CA ASP A 72 -0.39 -9.94 3.53
C ASP A 72 -0.97 -10.55 2.24
N ALA A 73 -2.11 -10.03 1.75
CA ALA A 73 -2.70 -10.45 0.49
C ALA A 73 -1.76 -10.18 -0.70
N VAL A 74 -1.23 -8.95 -0.79
CA VAL A 74 -0.30 -8.56 -1.87
C VAL A 74 1.05 -9.27 -1.72
N LYS A 75 1.53 -9.47 -0.48
CA LYS A 75 2.74 -10.22 -0.20
C LYS A 75 2.65 -11.65 -0.72
N LYS A 76 1.58 -12.36 -0.44
CA LYS A 76 1.37 -13.73 -0.95
C LYS A 76 1.25 -13.78 -2.46
N GLN A 77 0.60 -12.80 -3.10
CA GLN A 77 0.57 -12.69 -4.56
C GLN A 77 1.99 -12.52 -5.14
N TYR A 78 2.79 -11.64 -4.53
CA TYR A 78 4.19 -11.45 -4.91
C TYR A 78 5.00 -12.75 -4.74
N GLU A 79 4.89 -13.42 -3.59
CA GLU A 79 5.61 -14.66 -3.30
C GLU A 79 5.25 -15.78 -4.28
N GLN A 80 3.95 -15.98 -4.58
CA GLN A 80 3.49 -16.96 -5.57
C GLN A 80 3.96 -16.63 -6.99
N GLY A 81 3.96 -15.34 -7.37
CA GLY A 81 4.46 -14.90 -8.67
C GLY A 81 5.97 -15.08 -8.80
N ASN A 82 6.71 -14.74 -7.75
CA ASN A 82 8.16 -14.90 -7.69
C ASN A 82 8.58 -16.38 -7.75
N GLU A 83 7.85 -17.25 -7.06
CA GLU A 83 8.05 -18.71 -7.11
C GLU A 83 7.84 -19.24 -8.53
N LYS A 84 6.77 -18.85 -9.21
CA LYS A 84 6.52 -19.23 -10.60
C LYS A 84 7.68 -18.85 -11.53
N LEU A 85 8.18 -17.62 -11.41
CA LEU A 85 9.31 -17.17 -12.22
C LEU A 85 10.60 -17.93 -11.87
N TYR A 86 10.84 -18.21 -10.60
CA TYR A 86 11.97 -19.02 -10.16
C TYR A 86 11.92 -20.44 -10.76
N LEU A 87 10.74 -21.04 -10.81
CA LEU A 87 10.49 -22.34 -11.41
C LEU A 87 10.38 -22.30 -12.95
N LYS A 88 10.71 -21.15 -13.58
CA LYS A 88 10.61 -20.92 -15.04
C LYS A 88 9.19 -21.14 -15.60
N GLN A 89 8.18 -21.00 -14.78
CA GLN A 89 6.78 -21.00 -15.20
C GLN A 89 6.36 -19.64 -15.72
N ALA A 90 5.36 -19.62 -16.61
CA ALA A 90 4.82 -18.35 -17.13
C ALA A 90 4.17 -17.51 -16.04
N TYR A 91 4.65 -16.28 -15.89
CA TYR A 91 4.05 -15.27 -15.02
C TYR A 91 4.33 -13.87 -15.57
N ASP A 92 3.40 -12.94 -15.38
CA ASP A 92 3.57 -11.57 -15.85
C ASP A 92 4.60 -10.82 -14.99
N THR A 93 5.74 -10.50 -15.61
CA THR A 93 6.83 -9.75 -14.97
C THR A 93 6.39 -8.36 -14.51
N ALA A 94 5.51 -7.69 -15.27
CA ALA A 94 4.99 -6.38 -14.87
C ALA A 94 4.12 -6.50 -13.61
N GLN A 95 3.30 -7.55 -13.53
CA GLN A 95 2.48 -7.82 -12.35
C GLN A 95 3.35 -8.08 -11.11
N LEU A 96 4.45 -8.83 -11.24
CA LEU A 96 5.38 -9.06 -10.13
C LEU A 96 6.01 -7.75 -9.63
N PHE A 97 6.53 -6.93 -10.53
CA PHE A 97 7.09 -5.64 -10.14
C PHE A 97 6.02 -4.73 -9.52
N ASN A 98 4.83 -4.66 -10.10
CA ASN A 98 3.74 -3.87 -9.54
C ASN A 98 3.35 -4.34 -8.13
N ALA A 99 3.29 -5.65 -7.87
CA ALA A 99 3.07 -6.18 -6.52
C ALA A 99 4.18 -5.74 -5.57
N THR A 100 5.46 -5.78 -6.01
CA THR A 100 6.58 -5.25 -5.22
C THR A 100 6.32 -3.80 -4.82
N ARG A 101 6.05 -2.89 -5.77
CA ARG A 101 5.83 -1.48 -5.47
C ARG A 101 4.62 -1.26 -4.55
N GLN A 102 3.54 -2.00 -4.77
CA GLN A 102 2.35 -1.93 -3.91
C GLN A 102 2.64 -2.30 -2.47
N LEU A 103 3.52 -3.27 -2.21
CA LEU A 103 3.93 -3.63 -0.84
C LEU A 103 4.58 -2.46 -0.11
N PHE A 104 5.44 -1.67 -0.77
CA PHE A 104 6.03 -0.47 -0.17
C PHE A 104 4.98 0.59 0.13
N VAL A 105 4.09 0.88 -0.82
CA VAL A 105 3.00 1.86 -0.64
C VAL A 105 2.09 1.49 0.53
N ILE A 106 1.68 0.21 0.61
CA ILE A 106 0.79 -0.28 1.67
C ILE A 106 1.48 -0.23 3.03
N ALA A 107 2.73 -0.68 3.12
CA ALA A 107 3.47 -0.68 4.38
C ALA A 107 3.75 0.73 4.90
N GLN A 108 4.09 1.68 4.03
CA GLN A 108 4.26 3.09 4.41
C GLN A 108 2.93 3.73 4.82
N GLY A 109 1.82 3.35 4.17
CA GLY A 109 0.49 3.75 4.60
C GLY A 109 0.15 3.23 6.00
N LEU A 110 0.41 1.96 6.28
CA LEU A 110 0.23 1.38 7.62
C LEU A 110 1.16 2.04 8.64
N ASP A 111 2.43 2.27 8.30
CA ASP A 111 3.40 2.94 9.16
C ASP A 111 2.92 4.35 9.55
N SER A 112 2.33 5.08 8.62
CA SER A 112 1.72 6.39 8.88
C SER A 112 0.54 6.29 9.86
N VAL A 113 -0.25 5.23 9.78
CA VAL A 113 -1.33 4.95 10.76
C VAL A 113 -0.76 4.61 12.13
N GLU A 114 0.35 3.85 12.19
CA GLU A 114 1.03 3.52 13.44
C GLU A 114 1.69 4.73 14.12
N MET A 115 1.99 5.78 13.35
CA MET A 115 2.50 7.05 13.86
C MET A 115 1.41 7.94 14.49
N ILE A 116 0.13 7.59 14.38
CA ILE A 116 -0.95 8.31 15.06
C ILE A 116 -0.93 7.93 16.55
N PRO A 117 -0.75 8.90 17.47
CA PRO A 117 -0.72 8.60 18.89
C PRO A 117 -2.06 8.02 19.38
N ASN A 118 -1.99 7.04 20.26
CA ASN A 118 -3.14 6.51 20.97
C ASN A 118 -3.67 7.51 22.03
N LYS A 119 -4.74 7.14 22.75
CA LYS A 119 -5.33 7.98 23.80
C LYS A 119 -4.37 8.36 24.92
N LYS A 120 -3.24 7.69 25.06
CA LYS A 120 -2.18 7.97 26.03
C LYS A 120 -1.03 8.78 25.44
N GLY A 121 -1.17 9.31 24.21
CA GLY A 121 -0.15 10.08 23.50
C GLY A 121 1.03 9.26 23.00
N LYS A 122 0.92 7.93 22.94
CA LYS A 122 2.01 7.03 22.48
C LYS A 122 1.71 6.44 21.12
N CYS A 123 2.72 6.39 20.23
CA CYS A 123 2.68 5.64 18.99
C CYS A 123 2.99 4.17 19.24
N GLU A 124 2.26 3.28 18.56
CA GLU A 124 2.39 1.82 18.71
C GLU A 124 2.73 1.21 17.34
N PHE A 125 3.95 0.71 17.21
CA PHE A 125 4.50 0.16 15.97
C PHE A 125 4.46 -1.37 15.98
N ASP A 126 3.29 -1.95 15.72
CA ASP A 126 3.08 -3.40 15.75
C ASP A 126 3.70 -4.10 14.53
N PHE A 127 3.76 -3.40 13.38
CA PHE A 127 4.13 -3.99 12.09
C PHE A 127 5.41 -3.41 11.48
N ARG A 128 5.84 -2.21 11.88
CA ARG A 128 6.99 -1.50 11.31
C ARG A 128 8.22 -2.38 11.15
N LYS A 129 8.64 -3.08 12.20
CA LYS A 129 9.85 -3.91 12.18
C LYS A 129 9.75 -5.04 11.16
N SER A 130 8.71 -5.88 11.27
CA SER A 130 8.55 -7.04 10.39
C SER A 130 8.37 -6.65 8.91
N HIS A 131 7.61 -5.57 8.65
CA HIS A 131 7.44 -5.08 7.29
C HIS A 131 8.72 -4.47 6.72
N SER A 132 9.45 -3.64 7.48
CA SER A 132 10.70 -3.05 7.01
C SER A 132 11.77 -4.11 6.73
N GLU A 133 11.89 -5.14 7.56
CA GLU A 133 12.80 -6.26 7.34
C GLU A 133 12.47 -7.04 6.06
N TYR A 134 11.19 -7.31 5.83
CA TYR A 134 10.75 -7.97 4.60
C TYR A 134 11.02 -7.11 3.36
N LEU A 135 10.61 -5.85 3.41
CA LEU A 135 10.75 -4.90 2.31
C LEU A 135 12.21 -4.58 1.98
N ASN A 136 13.09 -4.51 3.00
CA ASN A 136 14.53 -4.32 2.77
C ASN A 136 15.12 -5.40 1.86
N ARG A 137 14.68 -6.67 2.01
CA ARG A 137 15.16 -7.78 1.17
C ARG A 137 14.72 -7.65 -0.29
N ILE A 138 13.52 -7.14 -0.55
CA ILE A 138 12.96 -7.01 -1.90
C ILE A 138 13.12 -5.61 -2.50
N ARG A 139 13.68 -4.64 -1.75
CA ARG A 139 13.88 -3.26 -2.21
C ARG A 139 14.66 -3.16 -3.53
N PRO A 140 15.67 -3.98 -3.82
CA PRO A 140 16.34 -3.95 -5.12
C PRO A 140 15.38 -4.16 -6.30
N ASN A 141 14.25 -4.84 -6.11
CA ASN A 141 13.26 -5.04 -7.16
C ASN A 141 12.49 -3.75 -7.53
N LEU A 142 12.51 -2.71 -6.70
CA LEU A 142 12.03 -1.39 -7.11
C LEU A 142 12.94 -0.81 -8.20
N TYR A 143 14.26 -0.85 -8.01
CA TYR A 143 15.22 -0.40 -9.01
C TYR A 143 15.15 -1.25 -10.28
N ASN A 144 15.11 -2.57 -10.14
CA ASN A 144 14.99 -3.51 -11.26
C ASN A 144 13.70 -3.31 -12.04
N GLY A 145 12.58 -3.08 -11.36
CA GLY A 145 11.29 -2.75 -11.98
C GLY A 145 11.36 -1.43 -12.75
N GLY A 146 11.93 -0.39 -12.15
CA GLY A 146 12.13 0.89 -12.83
C GLY A 146 12.92 0.73 -14.14
N THR A 147 14.06 0.04 -14.10
CA THR A 147 14.88 -0.21 -15.32
C THR A 147 14.16 -1.09 -16.34
N TRP A 148 13.37 -2.06 -15.89
CA TRP A 148 12.55 -2.89 -16.77
C TRP A 148 11.50 -2.05 -17.52
N PHE A 149 10.80 -1.16 -16.82
CA PHE A 149 9.82 -0.25 -17.41
C PHE A 149 10.46 0.80 -18.34
N ILE A 150 11.69 1.28 -18.06
CA ILE A 150 12.46 2.13 -19.00
C ILE A 150 12.68 1.40 -20.33
N ARG A 151 13.13 0.14 -20.28
CA ARG A 151 13.34 -0.69 -21.51
C ARG A 151 12.06 -0.91 -22.30
N LYS A 152 10.90 -0.92 -21.63
CA LYS A 152 9.57 -1.02 -22.24
C LYS A 152 8.99 0.34 -22.65
N GLN A 153 9.73 1.44 -22.48
CA GLN A 153 9.30 2.81 -22.75
C GLN A 153 8.04 3.23 -21.96
N LYS A 154 7.78 2.56 -20.84
CA LYS A 154 6.69 2.86 -19.90
C LYS A 154 7.21 3.81 -18.83
N TYR A 155 7.40 5.08 -19.24
CA TYR A 155 8.11 6.06 -18.43
C TYR A 155 7.36 6.46 -17.15
N LYS A 156 6.03 6.48 -17.18
CA LYS A 156 5.22 6.79 -16.00
C LYS A 156 5.41 5.73 -14.90
N GLU A 157 5.32 4.47 -15.27
CA GLU A 157 5.56 3.36 -14.37
C GLU A 157 7.02 3.38 -13.88
N ALA A 158 7.98 3.55 -14.78
CA ALA A 158 9.40 3.63 -14.41
C ALA A 158 9.66 4.74 -13.37
N TYR A 159 9.10 5.93 -13.57
CA TYR A 159 9.17 7.03 -12.62
C TYR A 159 8.67 6.62 -11.24
N GLN A 160 7.49 6.01 -11.16
CA GLN A 160 6.90 5.57 -9.89
C GLN A 160 7.75 4.55 -9.14
N PHE A 161 8.50 3.72 -9.84
CA PHE A 161 9.41 2.75 -9.22
C PHE A 161 10.66 3.40 -8.65
N PHE A 162 11.29 4.31 -9.40
CA PHE A 162 12.47 5.03 -8.92
C PHE A 162 12.12 6.00 -7.81
N ASP A 163 10.98 6.68 -7.89
CA ASP A 163 10.45 7.55 -6.85
C ASP A 163 10.27 6.76 -5.53
N GLN A 164 9.58 5.63 -5.59
CA GLN A 164 9.41 4.75 -4.43
C GLN A 164 10.73 4.23 -3.87
N TYR A 165 11.72 3.94 -4.73
CA TYR A 165 13.06 3.53 -4.30
C TYR A 165 13.77 4.65 -3.53
N ILE A 166 13.65 5.89 -3.99
CA ILE A 166 14.24 7.08 -3.38
C ILE A 166 13.51 7.43 -2.07
N GLU A 167 12.18 7.38 -2.04
CA GLU A 167 11.37 7.63 -0.85
C GLU A 167 11.78 6.73 0.33
N CYS A 168 12.21 5.49 0.09
CA CYS A 168 12.72 4.61 1.13
C CYS A 168 13.88 5.23 1.91
N SER A 169 14.65 6.16 1.31
CA SER A 169 15.81 6.78 1.97
C SER A 169 15.45 7.74 3.09
N THR A 170 14.23 8.27 3.07
CA THR A 170 13.70 9.24 4.03
C THR A 170 12.54 8.71 4.87
N ALA A 171 11.92 7.60 4.45
CA ALA A 171 10.76 7.05 5.13
C ALA A 171 11.09 6.55 6.55
N PRO A 172 10.30 6.92 7.58
CA PRO A 172 10.59 6.61 8.99
C PRO A 172 10.81 5.12 9.26
N MET A 173 10.04 4.23 8.61
CA MET A 173 10.18 2.79 8.80
C MET A 173 11.52 2.22 8.34
N PHE A 174 12.29 2.95 7.51
CA PHE A 174 13.57 2.51 6.97
C PHE A 174 14.79 3.24 7.56
N GLN A 175 14.61 4.12 8.55
CA GLN A 175 15.71 4.93 9.12
C GLN A 175 16.90 4.11 9.61
N SER A 176 16.66 2.91 10.17
CA SER A 176 17.72 2.02 10.67
C SER A 176 18.66 1.52 9.57
N TYR A 177 18.23 1.48 8.32
CA TYR A 177 19.04 1.01 7.18
C TYR A 177 19.98 2.08 6.62
N LYS A 178 19.74 3.36 6.93
CA LYS A 178 20.59 4.50 6.51
C LYS A 178 20.83 4.56 5.00
N TYR A 179 19.79 4.33 4.19
CA TYR A 179 19.92 4.29 2.73
C TYR A 179 20.49 5.58 2.14
N ALA A 180 20.14 6.75 2.67
CA ALA A 180 20.67 8.03 2.20
C ALA A 180 22.22 8.09 2.23
N GLN A 181 22.86 7.37 3.18
CA GLN A 181 24.31 7.35 3.32
C GLN A 181 24.98 6.13 2.68
N LYS A 182 24.29 4.99 2.65
CA LYS A 182 24.91 3.70 2.33
C LYS A 182 24.57 3.15 0.94
N ASP A 183 23.48 3.65 0.34
CA ASP A 183 22.99 3.09 -0.91
C ASP A 183 23.64 3.75 -2.13
N LYS A 184 24.58 3.02 -2.74
CA LYS A 184 25.32 3.45 -3.95
C LYS A 184 24.44 3.63 -5.20
N TYR A 185 23.23 3.06 -5.22
CA TYR A 185 22.32 3.16 -6.36
C TYR A 185 21.34 4.35 -6.24
N LEU A 186 21.34 5.08 -5.14
CA LEU A 186 20.37 6.16 -4.90
C LEU A 186 20.50 7.28 -5.96
N SER A 187 21.73 7.70 -6.27
CA SER A 187 21.99 8.72 -7.31
C SER A 187 21.59 8.23 -8.70
N SER A 188 21.82 6.95 -9.01
CA SER A 188 21.39 6.36 -10.27
C SER A 188 19.87 6.27 -10.38
N ALA A 189 19.18 5.95 -9.28
CA ALA A 189 17.72 5.97 -9.24
C ALA A 189 17.16 7.37 -9.48
N ALA A 190 17.76 8.40 -8.87
CA ALA A 190 17.40 9.79 -9.10
C ALA A 190 17.60 10.21 -10.58
N TYR A 191 18.72 9.84 -11.19
CA TYR A 191 18.96 10.07 -12.62
C TYR A 191 17.86 9.46 -13.49
N TRP A 192 17.52 8.20 -13.26
CA TRP A 192 16.49 7.51 -14.04
C TRP A 192 15.08 8.06 -13.79
N ALA A 193 14.79 8.53 -12.59
CA ALA A 193 13.53 9.22 -12.30
C ALA A 193 13.42 10.53 -13.09
N VAL A 194 14.49 11.34 -13.10
CA VAL A 194 14.57 12.58 -13.94
C VAL A 194 14.39 12.26 -15.42
N TYR A 195 15.09 11.24 -15.91
CA TYR A 195 14.99 10.80 -17.31
C TYR A 195 13.55 10.39 -17.66
N ALA A 196 12.91 9.60 -16.82
CA ALA A 196 11.52 9.18 -17.01
C ALA A 196 10.57 10.39 -17.01
N GLY A 197 10.74 11.33 -16.07
CA GLY A 197 9.98 12.58 -16.01
C GLY A 197 10.14 13.42 -17.27
N TYR A 198 11.36 13.57 -17.77
CA TYR A 198 11.64 14.25 -19.03
C TYR A 198 10.94 13.58 -20.23
N LYS A 199 11.00 12.26 -20.33
CA LYS A 199 10.34 11.49 -21.40
C LYS A 199 8.81 11.60 -21.36
N MET A 200 8.22 11.77 -20.18
CA MET A 200 6.79 12.05 -20.03
C MET A 200 6.41 13.50 -20.36
N LYS A 201 7.38 14.39 -20.57
CA LYS A 201 7.19 15.86 -20.65
C LYS A 201 6.55 16.42 -19.36
N ASP A 202 6.79 15.79 -18.22
CA ASP A 202 6.29 16.22 -16.91
C ASP A 202 7.36 17.06 -16.21
N THR A 203 7.24 18.36 -16.32
CA THR A 203 8.18 19.31 -15.70
C THR A 203 8.23 19.19 -14.19
N LYS A 204 7.09 18.91 -13.54
CA LYS A 204 7.02 18.74 -12.08
C LYS A 204 7.79 17.49 -11.64
N ALA A 205 7.54 16.34 -12.28
CA ALA A 205 8.27 15.11 -11.99
C ALA A 205 9.78 15.28 -12.23
N THR A 206 10.17 16.00 -13.29
CA THR A 206 11.59 16.26 -13.61
C THR A 206 12.28 17.13 -12.54
N LEU A 207 11.59 18.11 -11.99
CA LEU A 207 12.16 19.07 -11.03
C LEU A 207 12.22 18.52 -9.59
N LEU A 208 11.26 17.68 -9.19
CA LEU A 208 11.21 17.11 -7.84
C LEU A 208 12.45 16.28 -7.49
N MET A 209 13.09 15.67 -8.48
CA MET A 209 14.26 14.80 -8.30
C MET A 209 15.61 15.54 -8.32
N ARG A 210 15.61 16.87 -8.47
CA ARG A 210 16.83 17.70 -8.41
C ARG A 210 17.24 18.10 -6.99
N ARG A 211 16.40 17.81 -5.99
CA ARG A 211 16.68 18.10 -4.58
C ARG A 211 17.27 16.90 -3.90
#